data_c1ac1a813427cc973e3fbcfaa849bc90
#
_entry.id   c1ac1a813427cc973e3fbcfaa849bc90
#
_cell.length_a   1.000
_cell.length_b   1.000
_cell.length_c   1.000
_cell.angle_alpha   90.00
_cell.angle_beta   90.00
_cell.angle_gamma   90.00
#
_symmetry.space_group_name_H-M   'P 1'
#
loop_
_entity.id
_entity.type
_entity.pdbx_description
1 polymer ?
#
loop_
_entity_poly.entity_id
_entity_poly.type
_entity_poly.pdbx_seq_one_letter_code
_entity_poly.pdbx_strand_id
1 'polypeptide(L)'
;MLNPYNKALLEKTFVSIMLKTLGEQSVQVVKQRLFEKYGISLYQAINEEYGKLLDVLKENFTEGGANNIEKQFRASIINLDRKMTTSKSEVVVISKPSVVNRIMKYLGDSDMMLILNDVIDKPKLISDILDSCKLPQTSGYRKINKLADAGLLVISGYEVGTDSRQIFRYTTSFDGIAVFIEGKKSKIKITPKKVGKNNYLQIPFV
;
A
#
# COMPACT_ATOMS: atom_id res chain seq x y z
N MET A 1 -16.77 -0.74 4.42
CA MET A 1 -16.14 -0.60 3.08
C MET A 1 -14.63 -0.55 3.28
N LEU A 2 -13.87 -1.35 2.55
CA LEU A 2 -12.41 -1.32 2.58
C LEU A 2 -11.89 0.01 2.01
N ASN A 3 -10.88 0.58 2.65
CA ASN A 3 -10.17 1.78 2.19
C ASN A 3 -9.56 1.52 0.79
N PRO A 4 -9.52 2.51 -0.14
CA PRO A 4 -8.90 2.38 -1.47
C PRO A 4 -7.49 1.79 -1.46
N TYR A 5 -6.69 2.09 -0.43
CA TYR A 5 -5.36 1.53 -0.25
C TYR A 5 -5.39 0.02 0.01
N ASN A 6 -6.29 -0.44 0.87
CA ASN A 6 -6.46 -1.88 1.15
C ASN A 6 -6.94 -2.62 -0.11
N LYS A 7 -7.75 -1.97 -0.92
CA LYS A 7 -8.21 -2.49 -2.21
C LYS A 7 -7.05 -2.69 -3.19
N ALA A 8 -6.14 -1.71 -3.32
CA ALA A 8 -4.96 -1.83 -4.17
C ALA A 8 -3.94 -2.87 -3.65
N LEU A 9 -3.82 -3.01 -2.33
CA LEU A 9 -2.96 -4.01 -1.72
C LEU A 9 -3.49 -5.44 -1.97
N LEU A 10 -4.81 -5.63 -1.91
CA LEU A 10 -5.44 -6.92 -2.24
C LEU A 10 -5.15 -7.31 -3.70
N GLU A 11 -5.22 -6.36 -4.63
CA GLU A 11 -4.87 -6.62 -6.03
C GLU A 11 -3.38 -7.02 -6.18
N LYS A 12 -2.46 -6.26 -5.58
CA LYS A 12 -1.02 -6.60 -5.59
C LYS A 12 -0.74 -7.97 -4.99
N THR A 13 -1.39 -8.30 -3.89
CA THR A 13 -1.25 -9.60 -3.22
C THR A 13 -1.76 -10.72 -4.11
N PHE A 14 -2.93 -10.55 -4.72
CA PHE A 14 -3.51 -11.52 -5.65
C PHE A 14 -2.60 -11.74 -6.87
N VAL A 15 -2.14 -10.66 -7.50
CA VAL A 15 -1.21 -10.71 -8.64
C VAL A 15 0.08 -11.43 -8.25
N SER A 16 0.64 -11.15 -7.07
CA SER A 16 1.86 -11.83 -6.58
C SER A 16 1.67 -13.35 -6.40
N ILE A 17 0.51 -13.77 -5.89
CA ILE A 17 0.16 -15.19 -5.75
C ILE A 17 0.03 -15.85 -7.12
N MET A 18 -0.69 -15.20 -8.06
CA MET A 18 -0.85 -15.68 -9.43
C MET A 18 0.49 -15.87 -10.13
N LEU A 19 1.38 -14.85 -10.06
CA LEU A 19 2.71 -14.90 -10.65
C LEU A 19 3.55 -16.08 -10.12
N LYS A 20 3.48 -16.33 -8.79
CA LYS A 20 4.22 -17.44 -8.15
C LYS A 20 3.64 -18.81 -8.47
N THR A 21 2.33 -18.92 -8.63
CA THR A 21 1.63 -20.20 -8.76
C THR A 21 1.47 -20.62 -10.21
N LEU A 22 1.19 -19.70 -11.11
CA LEU A 22 0.82 -19.97 -12.51
C LEU A 22 1.65 -19.21 -13.56
N GLY A 23 2.56 -18.32 -13.12
CA GLY A 23 3.41 -17.54 -14.01
C GLY A 23 2.76 -16.25 -14.56
N GLU A 24 3.54 -15.49 -15.33
CA GLU A 24 3.17 -14.14 -15.75
C GLU A 24 1.99 -14.09 -16.73
N GLN A 25 1.94 -15.04 -17.67
CA GLN A 25 0.86 -15.12 -18.66
C GLN A 25 -0.52 -15.32 -18.02
N SER A 26 -0.59 -16.02 -16.90
CA SER A 26 -1.85 -16.30 -16.19
C SER A 26 -2.56 -15.04 -15.70
N VAL A 27 -1.81 -14.02 -15.28
CA VAL A 27 -2.37 -12.73 -14.84
C VAL A 27 -3.05 -12.01 -16.00
N GLN A 28 -2.42 -12.04 -17.17
CA GLN A 28 -2.98 -11.41 -18.38
C GLN A 28 -4.25 -12.13 -18.83
N VAL A 29 -4.24 -13.47 -18.83
CA VAL A 29 -5.42 -14.28 -19.16
C VAL A 29 -6.60 -13.93 -18.25
N VAL A 30 -6.38 -13.86 -16.93
CA VAL A 30 -7.45 -13.50 -15.97
C VAL A 30 -7.97 -12.08 -16.22
N LYS A 31 -7.08 -11.11 -16.44
CA LYS A 31 -7.50 -9.72 -16.75
C LYS A 31 -8.34 -9.64 -18.02
N GLN A 32 -7.88 -10.31 -19.08
CA GLN A 32 -8.59 -10.34 -20.36
C GLN A 32 -9.96 -11.02 -20.24
N ARG A 33 -10.04 -12.18 -19.59
CA ARG A 33 -11.29 -12.93 -19.42
C ARG A 33 -12.29 -12.20 -18.54
N LEU A 34 -11.86 -11.52 -17.49
CA LEU A 34 -12.74 -10.68 -16.68
C LEU A 34 -13.33 -9.53 -17.50
N PHE A 35 -12.52 -8.92 -18.34
CA PHE A 35 -13.00 -7.84 -19.21
C PHE A 35 -13.93 -8.35 -20.30
N GLU A 36 -13.57 -9.43 -21.01
CA GLU A 36 -14.39 -10.02 -22.09
C GLU A 36 -15.74 -10.53 -21.59
N LYS A 37 -15.77 -11.22 -20.43
CA LYS A 37 -16.97 -11.88 -19.93
C LYS A 37 -17.89 -10.97 -19.11
N TYR A 38 -17.31 -10.05 -18.35
CA TYR A 38 -18.04 -9.25 -17.37
C TYR A 38 -17.85 -7.74 -17.51
N GLY A 39 -16.99 -7.27 -18.39
CA GLY A 39 -16.68 -5.82 -18.57
C GLY A 39 -16.02 -5.18 -17.35
N ILE A 40 -15.37 -5.97 -16.46
CA ILE A 40 -14.81 -5.47 -15.22
C ILE A 40 -13.29 -5.65 -15.18
N SER A 41 -12.62 -4.77 -14.43
CA SER A 41 -11.18 -4.89 -14.18
C SER A 41 -10.88 -5.94 -13.09
N LEU A 42 -9.62 -6.42 -13.05
CA LEU A 42 -9.15 -7.29 -11.97
C LEU A 42 -9.33 -6.63 -10.59
N TYR A 43 -9.10 -5.33 -10.51
CA TYR A 43 -9.32 -4.54 -9.30
C TYR A 43 -10.78 -4.61 -8.82
N GLN A 44 -11.75 -4.40 -9.71
CA GLN A 44 -13.18 -4.48 -9.39
C GLN A 44 -13.57 -5.91 -8.99
N ALA A 45 -13.09 -6.91 -9.73
CA ALA A 45 -13.36 -8.32 -9.42
C ALA A 45 -12.88 -8.70 -8.01
N ILE A 46 -11.66 -8.31 -7.62
CA ILE A 46 -11.11 -8.62 -6.30
C ILE A 46 -11.87 -7.90 -5.17
N ASN A 47 -12.27 -6.67 -5.38
CA ASN A 47 -12.78 -5.81 -4.30
C ASN A 47 -14.30 -5.77 -4.17
N GLU A 48 -15.02 -6.05 -5.25
CA GLU A 48 -16.47 -5.83 -5.34
C GLU A 48 -17.22 -7.07 -5.84
N GLU A 49 -16.59 -7.86 -6.71
CA GLU A 49 -17.27 -8.96 -7.40
C GLU A 49 -16.44 -10.26 -7.40
N TYR A 50 -15.98 -10.66 -6.22
CA TYR A 50 -15.07 -11.81 -6.05
C TYR A 50 -15.59 -13.13 -6.65
N GLY A 51 -16.91 -13.34 -6.70
CA GLY A 51 -17.50 -14.49 -7.35
C GLY A 51 -17.13 -14.59 -8.83
N LYS A 52 -17.16 -13.48 -9.57
CA LYS A 52 -16.79 -13.43 -10.99
C LYS A 52 -15.29 -13.75 -11.22
N LEU A 53 -14.43 -13.36 -10.28
CA LEU A 53 -13.02 -13.73 -10.30
C LEU A 53 -12.84 -15.25 -10.15
N LEU A 54 -13.56 -15.87 -9.20
CA LEU A 54 -13.49 -17.32 -8.99
C LEU A 54 -14.00 -18.10 -10.20
N ASP A 55 -15.06 -17.63 -10.86
CA ASP A 55 -15.58 -18.26 -12.08
C ASP A 55 -14.51 -18.24 -13.19
N VAL A 56 -13.86 -17.10 -13.42
CA VAL A 56 -12.78 -16.98 -14.41
C VAL A 56 -11.58 -17.87 -14.06
N LEU A 57 -11.21 -17.97 -12.78
CA LEU A 57 -10.16 -18.87 -12.35
C LEU A 57 -10.48 -20.33 -12.63
N LYS A 58 -11.70 -20.77 -12.27
CA LYS A 58 -12.14 -22.17 -12.47
C LYS A 58 -12.26 -22.55 -13.95
N GLU A 59 -12.65 -21.61 -14.79
CA GLU A 59 -12.80 -21.85 -16.24
C GLU A 59 -11.45 -21.94 -16.98
N ASN A 60 -10.45 -21.21 -16.53
CA ASN A 60 -9.20 -21.08 -17.28
C ASN A 60 -8.01 -21.86 -16.67
N PHE A 61 -8.16 -22.37 -15.45
CA PHE A 61 -7.10 -23.13 -14.78
C PHE A 61 -7.67 -24.44 -14.22
N THR A 62 -6.75 -25.39 -13.96
CA THR A 62 -7.16 -26.65 -13.32
C THR A 62 -7.81 -26.38 -11.96
N GLU A 63 -8.75 -27.23 -11.57
CA GLU A 63 -9.44 -27.09 -10.27
C GLU A 63 -8.44 -26.97 -9.11
N GLY A 64 -7.38 -27.76 -9.12
CA GLY A 64 -6.29 -27.67 -8.13
C GLY A 64 -5.55 -26.34 -8.15
N GLY A 65 -5.30 -25.76 -9.33
CA GLY A 65 -4.66 -24.46 -9.50
C GLY A 65 -5.53 -23.32 -8.98
N ALA A 66 -6.81 -23.30 -9.36
CA ALA A 66 -7.77 -22.29 -8.93
C ALA A 66 -7.98 -22.33 -7.41
N ASN A 67 -8.19 -23.53 -6.84
CA ASN A 67 -8.37 -23.71 -5.39
C ASN A 67 -7.12 -23.33 -4.59
N ASN A 68 -5.92 -23.58 -5.13
CA ASN A 68 -4.67 -23.20 -4.46
C ASN A 68 -4.52 -21.67 -4.41
N ILE A 69 -4.82 -20.96 -5.50
CA ILE A 69 -4.80 -19.50 -5.53
C ILE A 69 -5.80 -18.93 -4.55
N GLU A 70 -7.03 -19.42 -4.56
CA GLU A 70 -8.08 -18.98 -3.62
C GLU A 70 -7.65 -19.21 -2.18
N LYS A 71 -7.12 -20.39 -1.84
CA LYS A 71 -6.65 -20.72 -0.49
C LYS A 71 -5.52 -19.81 -0.02
N GLN A 72 -4.52 -19.58 -0.87
CA GLN A 72 -3.40 -18.68 -0.55
C GLN A 72 -3.87 -17.24 -0.39
N PHE A 73 -4.78 -16.78 -1.26
CA PHE A 73 -5.33 -15.43 -1.20
C PHE A 73 -6.18 -15.23 0.07
N ARG A 74 -7.07 -16.17 0.40
CA ARG A 74 -7.85 -16.13 1.65
C ARG A 74 -6.95 -16.17 2.89
N ALA A 75 -5.92 -17.00 2.91
CA ALA A 75 -4.94 -17.03 4.00
C ALA A 75 -4.19 -15.69 4.14
N SER A 76 -3.87 -15.05 3.03
CA SER A 76 -3.26 -13.73 3.02
C SER A 76 -4.20 -12.65 3.55
N ILE A 77 -5.48 -12.69 3.20
CA ILE A 77 -6.52 -11.78 3.75
C ILE A 77 -6.68 -12.01 5.25
N ILE A 78 -6.78 -13.26 5.71
CA ILE A 78 -6.92 -13.59 7.14
C ILE A 78 -5.69 -13.13 7.93
N ASN A 79 -4.49 -13.27 7.38
CA ASN A 79 -3.28 -12.76 7.99
C ASN A 79 -3.24 -11.21 8.01
N LEU A 80 -3.80 -10.56 6.99
CA LEU A 80 -4.03 -9.12 6.98
C LEU A 80 -5.04 -8.72 8.08
N ASP A 81 -6.17 -9.42 8.19
CA ASP A 81 -7.19 -9.17 9.22
C ASP A 81 -6.67 -9.47 10.64
N ARG A 82 -5.94 -10.56 10.86
CA ARG A 82 -5.32 -10.86 12.17
C ARG A 82 -4.32 -9.78 12.58
N LYS A 83 -3.52 -9.27 11.65
CA LYS A 83 -2.65 -8.12 11.90
C LYS A 83 -3.44 -6.84 12.19
N MET A 84 -4.68 -6.73 11.69
CA MET A 84 -5.58 -5.58 11.91
C MET A 84 -6.40 -5.68 13.20
N THR A 85 -6.69 -6.88 13.72
CA THR A 85 -7.60 -7.08 14.88
C THR A 85 -6.91 -7.18 16.24
N THR A 86 -5.61 -7.34 16.31
CA THR A 86 -4.86 -7.27 17.58
C THR A 86 -4.57 -5.81 17.93
N SER A 87 -5.57 -5.11 18.41
CA SER A 87 -5.47 -3.72 18.87
C SER A 87 -4.80 -3.57 20.23
N LYS A 88 -3.50 -3.47 20.21
CA LYS A 88 -2.70 -2.57 21.06
C LYS A 88 -1.80 -1.86 20.06
N SER A 89 -1.51 -0.57 20.25
CA SER A 89 -0.64 0.23 19.37
C SER A 89 0.63 -0.56 19.00
N GLU A 90 0.52 -1.42 17.98
CA GLU A 90 1.59 -2.34 17.60
C GLU A 90 2.68 -1.52 16.93
N VAL A 91 3.74 -1.30 17.68
CA VAL A 91 4.97 -0.75 17.14
C VAL A 91 5.57 -1.79 16.20
N VAL A 92 5.65 -1.46 14.92
CA VAL A 92 6.29 -2.30 13.91
C VAL A 92 7.81 -2.14 14.03
N VAL A 93 8.54 -3.25 14.20
CA VAL A 93 9.99 -3.24 14.26
C VAL A 93 10.59 -3.74 12.96
N ILE A 94 11.31 -2.86 12.25
CA ILE A 94 12.03 -3.18 11.02
C ILE A 94 13.50 -3.43 11.37
N SER A 95 13.99 -4.63 11.04
CA SER A 95 15.37 -5.05 11.29
C SER A 95 16.14 -5.45 10.02
N LYS A 96 15.47 -5.52 8.85
CA LYS A 96 16.11 -5.85 7.57
C LYS A 96 17.06 -4.72 7.15
N PRO A 97 18.39 -4.95 7.06
CA PRO A 97 19.36 -3.87 6.86
C PRO A 97 19.12 -3.00 5.62
N SER A 98 18.71 -3.61 4.49
CA SER A 98 18.44 -2.88 3.25
C SER A 98 17.28 -1.89 3.40
N VAL A 99 16.25 -2.26 4.18
CA VAL A 99 15.08 -1.40 4.44
C VAL A 99 15.44 -0.32 5.46
N VAL A 100 16.13 -0.71 6.54
CA VAL A 100 16.60 0.23 7.57
C VAL A 100 17.47 1.32 6.93
N ASN A 101 18.48 0.95 6.14
CA ASN A 101 19.38 1.89 5.49
C ASN A 101 18.64 2.85 4.52
N ARG A 102 17.64 2.33 3.78
CA ARG A 102 16.82 3.15 2.90
C ARG A 102 16.01 4.18 3.67
N ILE A 103 15.33 3.76 4.75
CA ILE A 103 14.54 4.67 5.58
C ILE A 103 15.46 5.69 6.25
N MET A 104 16.58 5.27 6.82
CA MET A 104 17.57 6.20 7.42
C MET A 104 18.06 7.25 6.42
N LYS A 105 18.29 6.85 5.16
CA LYS A 105 18.66 7.79 4.08
C LYS A 105 17.58 8.84 3.84
N TYR A 106 16.30 8.44 3.89
CA TYR A 106 15.19 9.37 3.70
C TYR A 106 14.99 10.30 4.90
N LEU A 107 15.14 9.77 6.12
CA LEU A 107 15.11 10.58 7.34
C LEU A 107 16.29 11.53 7.47
N GLY A 108 17.43 11.23 6.82
CA GLY A 108 18.59 12.11 6.73
C GLY A 108 18.51 13.19 5.65
N ASP A 109 17.49 13.14 4.77
CA ASP A 109 17.24 14.19 3.76
C ASP A 109 16.32 15.26 4.35
N SER A 110 16.83 16.50 4.49
CA SER A 110 16.10 17.61 5.12
C SER A 110 14.75 17.91 4.46
N ASP A 111 14.69 17.88 3.13
CA ASP A 111 13.45 18.16 2.41
C ASP A 111 12.43 17.03 2.58
N MET A 112 12.89 15.76 2.62
CA MET A 112 12.01 14.63 2.91
C MET A 112 11.46 14.69 4.33
N MET A 113 12.27 15.12 5.30
CA MET A 113 11.80 15.35 6.66
C MET A 113 10.79 16.50 6.75
N LEU A 114 10.99 17.59 6.01
CA LEU A 114 10.02 18.68 5.92
C LEU A 114 8.69 18.17 5.38
N ILE A 115 8.71 17.39 4.29
CA ILE A 115 7.49 16.80 3.70
C ILE A 115 6.77 15.91 4.72
N LEU A 116 7.49 14.99 5.39
CA LEU A 116 6.87 14.09 6.38
C LEU A 116 6.25 14.86 7.54
N ASN A 117 6.94 15.85 8.07
CA ASN A 117 6.45 16.69 9.17
C ASN A 117 5.23 17.54 8.77
N ASP A 118 5.19 17.99 7.51
CA ASP A 118 4.10 18.84 7.01
C ASP A 118 2.76 18.09 6.88
N VAL A 119 2.82 16.77 6.68
CA VAL A 119 1.62 15.94 6.45
C VAL A 119 1.34 14.95 7.58
N ILE A 120 2.12 14.96 8.67
CA ILE A 120 1.94 13.99 9.75
C ILE A 120 0.61 14.18 10.48
N ASP A 121 0.18 15.42 10.68
CA ASP A 121 -1.05 15.72 11.41
C ASP A 121 -2.26 15.82 10.48
N LYS A 122 -2.08 16.38 9.28
CA LYS A 122 -3.17 16.64 8.34
C LYS A 122 -2.79 16.22 6.92
N PRO A 123 -3.65 15.46 6.21
CA PRO A 123 -3.44 15.15 4.80
C PRO A 123 -3.47 16.40 3.94
N LYS A 124 -2.54 16.50 2.99
CA LYS A 124 -2.43 17.64 2.05
C LYS A 124 -2.34 17.18 0.59
N LEU A 125 -2.69 18.06 -0.33
CA LEU A 125 -2.40 17.91 -1.76
C LEU A 125 -0.90 18.07 -2.00
N ILE A 126 -0.37 17.53 -3.10
CA ILE A 126 1.06 17.68 -3.43
C ILE A 126 1.41 19.16 -3.62
N SER A 127 0.55 19.96 -4.30
CA SER A 127 0.75 21.40 -4.44
C SER A 127 0.96 22.08 -3.09
N ASP A 128 0.08 21.81 -2.13
CA ASP A 128 0.11 22.43 -0.81
C ASP A 128 1.38 22.04 -0.02
N ILE A 129 1.81 20.78 -0.18
CA ILE A 129 3.06 20.29 0.42
C ILE A 129 4.26 21.04 -0.16
N LEU A 130 4.31 21.19 -1.49
CA LEU A 130 5.41 21.86 -2.16
C LEU A 130 5.51 23.34 -1.75
N ASP A 131 4.35 24.01 -1.69
CA ASP A 131 4.27 25.41 -1.30
C ASP A 131 4.65 25.61 0.18
N SER A 132 4.09 24.80 1.10
CA SER A 132 4.38 24.91 2.53
C SER A 132 5.84 24.58 2.85
N CYS A 133 6.43 23.59 2.17
CA CYS A 133 7.84 23.22 2.33
C CYS A 133 8.81 24.08 1.51
N LYS A 134 8.32 25.00 0.67
CA LYS A 134 9.10 25.84 -0.25
C LYS A 134 10.02 25.04 -1.16
N LEU A 135 9.53 23.92 -1.68
CA LEU A 135 10.27 23.02 -2.53
C LEU A 135 9.99 23.28 -4.01
N PRO A 136 11.03 23.29 -4.88
CA PRO A 136 10.84 23.34 -6.31
C PRO A 136 10.03 22.13 -6.79
N GLN A 137 9.09 22.35 -7.72
CA GLN A 137 8.16 21.31 -8.20
C GLN A 137 8.88 20.03 -8.61
N THR A 138 9.87 20.09 -9.49
CA THR A 138 10.55 18.91 -10.02
C THR A 138 11.23 18.07 -8.94
N SER A 139 11.96 18.71 -8.02
CA SER A 139 12.66 18.00 -6.92
C SER A 139 11.66 17.49 -5.87
N GLY A 140 10.64 18.29 -5.56
CA GLY A 140 9.62 17.96 -4.58
C GLY A 140 8.77 16.76 -5.02
N TYR A 141 8.24 16.75 -6.23
CA TYR A 141 7.53 15.58 -6.77
C TYR A 141 8.37 14.31 -6.71
N ARG A 142 9.66 14.39 -7.10
CA ARG A 142 10.56 13.24 -7.02
C ARG A 142 10.74 12.73 -5.60
N LYS A 143 10.82 13.62 -4.59
CA LYS A 143 10.96 13.25 -3.18
C LYS A 143 9.66 12.65 -2.64
N ILE A 144 8.50 13.23 -2.96
CA ILE A 144 7.18 12.71 -2.58
C ILE A 144 6.98 11.30 -3.15
N ASN A 145 7.28 11.08 -4.43
CA ASN A 145 7.17 9.76 -5.05
C ASN A 145 8.09 8.74 -4.36
N LYS A 146 9.34 9.09 -4.05
CA LYS A 146 10.24 8.20 -3.31
C LYS A 146 9.72 7.84 -1.91
N LEU A 147 9.12 8.79 -1.20
CA LEU A 147 8.50 8.54 0.10
C LEU A 147 7.25 7.67 -0.03
N ALA A 148 6.45 7.86 -1.09
CA ALA A 148 5.28 7.03 -1.39
C ALA A 148 5.69 5.61 -1.80
N ASP A 149 6.68 5.45 -2.68
CA ASP A 149 7.25 4.15 -3.07
C ASP A 149 7.87 3.40 -1.89
N ALA A 150 8.42 4.17 -0.95
CA ALA A 150 8.92 3.63 0.31
C ALA A 150 7.80 3.37 1.33
N GLY A 151 6.55 3.68 1.04
CA GLY A 151 5.41 3.50 1.95
C GLY A 151 5.44 4.39 3.19
N LEU A 152 6.27 5.42 3.21
CA LEU A 152 6.29 6.43 4.29
C LEU A 152 5.20 7.48 4.10
N LEU A 153 4.80 7.74 2.84
CA LEU A 153 3.61 8.51 2.48
C LEU A 153 2.55 7.60 1.87
N VAL A 154 1.30 7.90 2.14
CA VAL A 154 0.14 7.17 1.63
C VAL A 154 -0.97 8.13 1.24
N ILE A 155 -1.81 7.70 0.30
CA ILE A 155 -3.02 8.44 -0.07
C ILE A 155 -4.05 8.22 1.04
N SER A 156 -4.58 9.32 1.59
CA SER A 156 -5.63 9.28 2.62
C SER A 156 -7.00 9.74 2.13
N GLY A 157 -7.08 10.24 0.90
CA GLY A 157 -8.31 10.72 0.28
C GLY A 157 -8.02 11.47 -1.01
N TYR A 158 -9.05 12.08 -1.57
CA TYR A 158 -8.93 12.91 -2.77
C TYR A 158 -9.92 14.06 -2.73
N GLU A 159 -9.64 15.08 -3.51
CA GLU A 159 -10.56 16.16 -3.88
C GLU A 159 -10.92 16.03 -5.36
N VAL A 160 -12.07 16.55 -5.73
CA VAL A 160 -12.46 16.66 -7.13
C VAL A 160 -12.09 18.06 -7.62
N GLY A 161 -11.14 18.11 -8.55
CA GLY A 161 -10.75 19.36 -9.19
C GLY A 161 -11.83 19.94 -10.09
N THR A 162 -11.63 21.16 -10.57
CA THR A 162 -12.57 21.88 -11.46
C THR A 162 -12.82 21.17 -12.79
N ASP A 163 -11.89 20.33 -13.21
CA ASP A 163 -11.95 19.49 -14.42
C ASP A 163 -12.46 18.06 -14.16
N SER A 164 -13.10 17.82 -13.01
CA SER A 164 -13.60 16.54 -12.54
C SER A 164 -12.50 15.49 -12.30
N ARG A 165 -11.23 15.85 -12.32
CA ARG A 165 -10.12 14.95 -11.97
C ARG A 165 -9.99 14.78 -10.47
N GLN A 166 -9.65 13.57 -10.04
CA GLN A 166 -9.33 13.28 -8.64
C GLN A 166 -7.90 13.74 -8.33
N ILE A 167 -7.75 14.62 -7.36
CA ILE A 167 -6.46 15.09 -6.86
C ILE A 167 -6.25 14.47 -5.48
N PHE A 168 -5.21 13.65 -5.33
CA PHE A 168 -4.98 12.88 -4.12
C PHE A 168 -4.34 13.70 -3.00
N ARG A 169 -4.83 13.45 -1.78
CA ARG A 169 -4.23 13.95 -0.53
C ARG A 169 -3.31 12.89 0.06
N TYR A 170 -2.14 13.32 0.52
CA TYR A 170 -1.12 12.48 1.10
C TYR A 170 -0.99 12.73 2.60
N THR A 171 -0.67 11.68 3.35
CA THR A 171 -0.31 11.72 4.77
C THR A 171 0.77 10.69 5.06
N THR A 172 1.40 10.75 6.25
CA THR A 172 2.31 9.69 6.68
C THR A 172 1.55 8.39 6.95
N SER A 173 2.19 7.24 6.73
CA SER A 173 1.66 5.92 7.13
C SER A 173 1.81 5.65 8.64
N PHE A 174 2.38 6.59 9.39
CA PHE A 174 2.74 6.44 10.79
C PHE A 174 2.46 7.71 11.58
N ASP A 175 2.25 7.54 12.89
CA ASP A 175 2.17 8.62 13.88
C ASP A 175 3.53 8.91 14.53
N GLY A 176 4.46 7.97 14.43
CA GLY A 176 5.82 8.13 14.94
C GLY A 176 6.80 7.12 14.36
N ILE A 177 8.04 7.56 14.24
CA ILE A 177 9.16 6.73 13.81
C ILE A 177 10.37 6.98 14.72
N ALA A 178 11.03 5.90 15.14
CA ALA A 178 12.23 5.97 15.97
C ALA A 178 13.32 5.04 15.44
N VAL A 179 14.54 5.53 15.43
CA VAL A 179 15.74 4.77 15.06
C VAL A 179 16.46 4.32 16.30
N PHE A 180 16.77 3.03 16.41
CA PHE A 180 17.50 2.42 17.49
C PHE A 180 18.78 1.79 16.97
N ILE A 181 19.86 1.99 17.70
CA ILE A 181 21.15 1.33 17.44
C ILE A 181 21.44 0.43 18.63
N GLU A 182 21.49 -0.87 18.38
CA GLU A 182 21.80 -1.87 19.37
C GLU A 182 23.06 -2.65 18.92
N GLY A 183 24.19 -2.37 19.56
CA GLY A 183 25.48 -2.92 19.15
C GLY A 183 25.85 -2.49 17.72
N LYS A 184 26.03 -3.48 16.83
CA LYS A 184 26.34 -3.23 15.40
C LYS A 184 25.12 -3.23 14.48
N LYS A 185 23.90 -3.26 15.03
CA LYS A 185 22.65 -3.35 14.25
C LYS A 185 21.77 -2.13 14.48
N SER A 186 21.24 -1.60 13.39
CA SER A 186 20.21 -0.56 13.45
C SER A 186 18.84 -1.17 13.25
N LYS A 187 17.86 -0.69 14.00
CA LYS A 187 16.44 -1.06 13.91
C LYS A 187 15.59 0.19 13.84
N ILE A 188 14.46 0.11 13.17
CA ILE A 188 13.48 1.21 13.11
C ILE A 188 12.20 0.70 13.76
N LYS A 189 11.67 1.46 14.71
CA LYS A 189 10.33 1.26 15.28
C LYS A 189 9.39 2.28 14.66
N ILE A 190 8.29 1.81 14.12
CA ILE A 190 7.26 2.65 13.51
C ILE A 190 5.96 2.43 14.27
N THR A 191 5.32 3.51 14.71
CA THR A 191 3.97 3.49 15.23
C THR A 191 3.02 3.74 14.07
N PRO A 192 2.28 2.73 13.57
CA PRO A 192 1.38 2.91 12.43
C PRO A 192 0.28 3.91 12.74
N LYS A 193 -0.07 4.74 11.74
CA LYS A 193 -1.16 5.70 11.87
C LYS A 193 -2.50 4.99 11.90
N LYS A 194 -3.36 5.37 12.87
CA LYS A 194 -4.72 4.86 12.96
C LYS A 194 -5.61 5.49 11.88
N VAL A 195 -6.31 4.67 11.14
CA VAL A 195 -7.31 5.09 10.14
C VAL A 195 -8.68 4.61 10.60
N GLY A 196 -9.47 5.52 11.21
CA GLY A 196 -10.76 5.16 11.81
C GLY A 196 -10.63 4.42 13.15
N LYS A 197 -11.78 4.05 13.74
CA LYS A 197 -11.84 3.56 15.13
C LYS A 197 -11.02 2.29 15.43
N ASN A 198 -10.62 1.48 14.43
CA ASN A 198 -9.89 0.22 14.65
C ASN A 198 -8.93 -0.19 13.50
N ASN A 199 -8.60 0.68 12.55
CA ASN A 199 -7.73 0.33 11.42
C ASN A 199 -6.42 1.14 11.46
N TYR A 200 -5.28 0.47 11.26
CA TYR A 200 -3.98 1.11 11.06
C TYR A 200 -3.62 1.14 9.57
N LEU A 201 -2.95 2.20 9.14
CA LEU A 201 -2.31 2.21 7.82
C LEU A 201 -1.21 1.14 7.80
N GLN A 202 -1.28 0.22 6.84
CA GLN A 202 -0.25 -0.81 6.72
C GLN A 202 1.04 -0.19 6.20
N ILE A 203 2.14 -0.54 6.87
CA ILE A 203 3.48 -0.16 6.45
C ILE A 203 3.98 -1.26 5.51
N PRO A 204 4.27 -0.96 4.22
CA PRO A 204 4.60 -1.97 3.21
C PRO A 204 5.97 -2.65 3.38
N PHE A 205 6.61 -2.50 4.53
CA PHE A 205 7.97 -3.01 4.80
C PHE A 205 8.00 -4.28 5.66
N VAL A 206 6.86 -4.80 6.07
CA VAL A 206 6.76 -5.99 6.94
C VAL A 206 6.26 -7.19 6.15
#